data_d9afcf137e6c3f73df8259174584f2db
#
_entry.id   d9afcf137e6c3f73df8259174584f2db
#
_cell.length_a   1.000
_cell.length_b   1.000
_cell.length_c   1.000
_cell.angle_alpha   90.00
_cell.angle_beta   90.00
_cell.angle_gamma   90.00
#
_symmetry.space_group_name_H-M   'P 1'
#
loop_
_entity.id
_entity.type
_entity.pdbx_description
1 polymer ?
#
loop_
_entity_poly.entity_id
_entity_poly.type
_entity_poly.pdbx_seq_one_letter_code
_entity_poly.pdbx_strand_id
1 'polypeptide(L)'
;MPKNDPNAIINPDHFKSLASHIPDNSICYVSPLKRAIQTARQLSKFIKLKEIIIEKDLREQNFGDWEGKKISVVWEELKKFKIQHNFSFICPEICPPNGDSFIDQCDRVAKFINNLNFHDQGSSVVIAHSGTIRAFLSLILDIDHNKAISIEISHLSVTSIEVLKKENCKNKGGRYRLLSINNQVI
;
A
#
# COMPACT_ATOMS: atom_id res chain seq x y z
N MET A 1 -14.76 -10.15 -6.51
CA MET A 1 -13.83 -9.75 -5.44
C MET A 1 -12.84 -10.88 -5.19
N PRO A 2 -11.56 -10.62 -4.87
CA PRO A 2 -10.64 -11.69 -4.51
C PRO A 2 -11.16 -12.44 -3.28
N LYS A 3 -10.89 -13.73 -3.22
CA LYS A 3 -11.10 -14.51 -2.01
C LYS A 3 -10.06 -14.09 -0.96
N ASN A 4 -10.40 -14.31 0.31
CA ASN A 4 -9.54 -14.00 1.44
C ASN A 4 -8.11 -14.50 1.20
N ASP A 5 -7.15 -13.57 1.23
CA ASP A 5 -5.70 -13.75 1.23
C ASP A 5 -5.16 -14.79 0.21
N PRO A 6 -5.29 -14.55 -1.12
CA PRO A 6 -4.73 -15.43 -2.13
C PRO A 6 -3.19 -15.43 -2.11
N ASN A 7 -2.59 -16.49 -2.65
CA ASN A 7 -1.16 -16.54 -2.87
C ASN A 7 -0.70 -15.53 -3.93
N ALA A 8 0.57 -15.09 -3.81
CA ALA A 8 1.21 -14.30 -4.85
C ALA A 8 1.45 -15.15 -6.12
N ILE A 9 1.35 -14.49 -7.28
CA ILE A 9 1.84 -15.05 -8.54
C ILE A 9 3.32 -14.66 -8.64
N ILE A 10 4.22 -15.65 -8.59
CA ILE A 10 5.66 -15.44 -8.54
C ILE A 10 6.28 -15.72 -9.92
N ASN A 11 6.88 -14.69 -10.51
CA ASN A 11 7.79 -14.81 -11.65
C ASN A 11 9.19 -14.33 -11.20
N PRO A 12 10.21 -15.20 -11.15
CA PRO A 12 11.54 -14.84 -10.65
C PRO A 12 12.21 -13.68 -11.40
N ASP A 13 12.00 -13.56 -12.70
CA ASP A 13 12.62 -12.50 -13.52
C ASP A 13 12.12 -11.10 -13.11
N HIS A 14 10.84 -10.98 -12.77
CA HIS A 14 10.28 -9.73 -12.26
C HIS A 14 10.93 -9.32 -10.94
N PHE A 15 11.28 -10.27 -10.08
CA PHE A 15 11.93 -9.98 -8.80
C PHE A 15 13.38 -9.57 -8.96
N LYS A 16 14.09 -10.07 -9.97
CA LYS A 16 15.45 -9.63 -10.30
C LYS A 16 15.44 -8.17 -10.73
N SER A 17 14.50 -7.78 -11.60
CA SER A 17 14.33 -6.39 -12.01
C SER A 17 13.91 -5.50 -10.83
N LEU A 18 12.93 -5.92 -10.04
CA LEU A 18 12.47 -5.20 -8.85
C LEU A 18 13.62 -4.96 -7.86
N ALA A 19 14.47 -5.96 -7.64
CA ALA A 19 15.59 -5.89 -6.72
C ALA A 19 16.58 -4.76 -7.05
N SER A 20 16.81 -4.45 -8.34
CA SER A 20 17.72 -3.37 -8.76
C SER A 20 17.22 -1.96 -8.37
N HIS A 21 15.95 -1.81 -8.00
CA HIS A 21 15.35 -0.54 -7.56
C HIS A 21 15.30 -0.39 -6.03
N ILE A 22 15.77 -1.39 -5.30
CA ILE A 22 15.67 -1.43 -3.85
C ILE A 22 17.08 -1.45 -3.26
N PRO A 23 17.44 -0.48 -2.39
CA PRO A 23 18.75 -0.45 -1.77
C PRO A 23 19.01 -1.66 -0.86
N ASP A 24 20.20 -2.20 -0.94
CA ASP A 24 20.67 -3.24 -0.01
C ASP A 24 20.63 -2.77 1.45
N ASN A 25 20.53 -3.72 2.36
CA ASN A 25 20.44 -3.49 3.81
C ASN A 25 19.25 -2.63 4.25
N SER A 26 18.20 -2.54 3.41
CA SER A 26 16.94 -1.91 3.79
C SER A 26 16.20 -2.71 4.87
N ILE A 27 15.51 -2.01 5.77
CA ILE A 27 14.48 -2.62 6.64
C ILE A 27 13.22 -2.83 5.81
N CYS A 28 12.68 -4.05 5.81
CA CYS A 28 11.48 -4.40 5.06
C CYS A 28 10.28 -4.51 5.99
N TYR A 29 9.34 -3.58 5.89
CA TYR A 29 8.02 -3.68 6.52
C TYR A 29 7.06 -4.37 5.56
N VAL A 30 6.39 -5.41 6.01
CA VAL A 30 5.54 -6.23 5.15
C VAL A 30 4.14 -6.41 5.73
N SER A 31 3.13 -6.27 4.90
CA SER A 31 1.74 -6.61 5.24
C SER A 31 1.64 -8.07 5.72
N PRO A 32 0.77 -8.39 6.70
CA PRO A 32 0.58 -9.75 7.20
C PRO A 32 -0.05 -10.70 6.18
N LEU A 33 -0.57 -10.21 5.04
CA LEU A 33 -1.21 -11.06 4.05
C LEU A 33 -0.19 -11.95 3.33
N LYS A 34 -0.57 -13.20 3.07
CA LYS A 34 0.32 -14.24 2.50
C LYS A 34 1.05 -13.78 1.25
N ARG A 35 0.34 -13.13 0.31
CA ARG A 35 0.93 -12.63 -0.94
C ARG A 35 2.05 -11.61 -0.69
N ALA A 36 1.91 -10.73 0.29
CA ALA A 36 2.95 -9.76 0.63
C ALA A 36 4.16 -10.45 1.29
N ILE A 37 3.93 -11.39 2.21
CA ILE A 37 5.00 -12.18 2.85
C ILE A 37 5.75 -13.01 1.80
N GLN A 38 5.03 -13.62 0.85
CA GLN A 38 5.65 -14.38 -0.24
C GLN A 38 6.48 -13.48 -1.15
N THR A 39 6.00 -12.26 -1.44
CA THR A 39 6.75 -11.23 -2.18
C THR A 39 8.04 -10.86 -1.44
N ALA A 40 7.98 -10.57 -0.13
CA ALA A 40 9.16 -10.27 0.67
C ALA A 40 10.20 -11.40 0.65
N ARG A 41 9.74 -12.64 0.86
CA ARG A 41 10.60 -13.83 0.82
C ARG A 41 11.24 -14.06 -0.56
N GLN A 42 10.52 -13.78 -1.63
CA GLN A 42 11.08 -13.91 -2.97
C GLN A 42 12.10 -12.81 -3.25
N LEU A 43 11.81 -11.56 -2.85
CA LEU A 43 12.72 -10.44 -3.00
C LEU A 43 14.04 -10.65 -2.24
N SER A 44 13.99 -11.21 -1.03
CA SER A 44 15.17 -11.49 -0.20
C SER A 44 16.16 -12.51 -0.80
N LYS A 45 15.80 -13.18 -1.90
CA LYS A 45 16.73 -14.05 -2.65
C LYS A 45 17.64 -13.24 -3.60
N PHE A 46 17.29 -12.00 -3.89
CA PHE A 46 18.01 -11.15 -4.85
C PHE A 46 18.69 -9.96 -4.20
N ILE A 47 18.24 -9.53 -3.01
CA ILE A 47 18.84 -8.44 -2.24
C ILE A 47 19.00 -8.84 -0.77
N LYS A 48 19.98 -8.21 -0.10
CA LYS A 48 20.15 -8.37 1.34
C LYS A 48 19.24 -7.39 2.06
N LEU A 49 18.21 -7.91 2.73
CA LEU A 49 17.39 -7.14 3.66
C LEU A 49 17.99 -7.20 5.05
N LYS A 50 18.04 -6.06 5.77
CA LYS A 50 18.56 -5.98 7.15
C LYS A 50 17.64 -6.73 8.11
N GLU A 51 16.33 -6.55 7.92
CA GLU A 51 15.30 -7.13 8.75
C GLU A 51 13.98 -7.18 7.96
N ILE A 52 13.13 -8.15 8.26
CA ILE A 52 11.76 -8.24 7.73
C ILE A 52 10.79 -8.19 8.92
N ILE A 53 9.99 -7.11 8.98
CA ILE A 53 9.03 -6.83 10.06
C ILE A 53 7.61 -6.98 9.50
N ILE A 54 6.82 -7.89 10.09
CA ILE A 54 5.41 -8.01 9.73
C ILE A 54 4.63 -6.90 10.46
N GLU A 55 3.97 -6.04 9.66
CA GLU A 55 3.26 -4.89 10.17
C GLU A 55 1.76 -4.99 9.84
N LYS A 56 0.94 -5.14 10.90
CA LYS A 56 -0.51 -5.34 10.77
C LYS A 56 -1.25 -4.16 10.14
N ASP A 57 -0.76 -2.95 10.37
CA ASP A 57 -1.37 -1.72 9.88
C ASP A 57 -1.18 -1.52 8.37
N LEU A 58 -0.31 -2.34 7.73
CA LEU A 58 -0.12 -2.40 6.27
C LEU A 58 -1.08 -3.35 5.56
N ARG A 59 -2.02 -3.98 6.26
CA ARG A 59 -3.00 -4.88 5.67
C ARG A 59 -3.86 -4.13 4.64
N GLU A 60 -4.20 -4.81 3.53
CA GLU A 60 -5.16 -4.27 2.55
C GLU A 60 -6.55 -4.07 3.17
N GLN A 61 -7.37 -3.22 2.56
CA GLN A 61 -8.77 -3.04 2.92
C GLN A 61 -9.47 -4.39 3.00
N ASN A 62 -10.21 -4.60 4.09
CA ASN A 62 -11.03 -5.78 4.28
C ASN A 62 -12.40 -5.55 3.64
N PHE A 63 -12.71 -6.31 2.61
CA PHE A 63 -14.00 -6.20 1.94
C PHE A 63 -15.11 -7.01 2.62
N GLY A 64 -14.84 -7.60 3.79
CA GLY A 64 -15.82 -8.28 4.62
C GLY A 64 -16.66 -9.29 3.84
N ASP A 65 -17.98 -9.19 3.94
CA ASP A 65 -18.92 -10.10 3.27
C ASP A 65 -18.91 -10.01 1.74
N TRP A 66 -18.21 -9.04 1.16
CA TRP A 66 -18.04 -8.95 -0.28
C TRP A 66 -16.87 -9.79 -0.82
N GLU A 67 -15.99 -10.26 0.05
CA GLU A 67 -14.89 -11.13 -0.35
C GLU A 67 -15.40 -12.42 -1.02
N GLY A 68 -14.81 -12.76 -2.16
CA GLY A 68 -15.19 -13.94 -2.96
C GLY A 68 -16.50 -13.81 -3.74
N LYS A 69 -17.31 -12.77 -3.53
CA LYS A 69 -18.52 -12.53 -4.33
C LYS A 69 -18.16 -12.10 -5.76
N LYS A 70 -19.07 -12.37 -6.69
CA LYS A 70 -18.99 -11.81 -8.05
C LYS A 70 -19.15 -10.30 -7.99
N ILE A 71 -18.37 -9.58 -8.80
CA ILE A 71 -18.44 -8.11 -8.86
C ILE A 71 -19.87 -7.63 -9.16
N SER A 72 -20.61 -8.33 -10.05
CA SER A 72 -22.01 -7.99 -10.36
C SER A 72 -22.93 -7.99 -9.13
N VAL A 73 -22.72 -8.92 -8.19
CA VAL A 73 -23.47 -8.98 -6.94
C VAL A 73 -23.16 -7.78 -6.04
N VAL A 74 -21.88 -7.45 -5.93
CA VAL A 74 -21.44 -6.28 -5.14
C VAL A 74 -21.96 -4.98 -5.76
N TRP A 75 -22.00 -4.86 -7.10
CA TRP A 75 -22.56 -3.71 -7.78
C TRP A 75 -24.05 -3.49 -7.47
N GLU A 76 -24.84 -4.55 -7.37
CA GLU A 76 -26.26 -4.42 -6.99
C GLU A 76 -26.41 -3.92 -5.55
N GLU A 77 -25.53 -4.34 -4.66
CA GLU A 77 -25.50 -3.81 -3.28
C GLU A 77 -25.06 -2.33 -3.26
N LEU A 78 -24.06 -1.96 -4.06
CA LEU A 78 -23.54 -0.59 -4.16
C LEU A 78 -24.55 0.40 -4.73
N LYS A 79 -25.49 -0.02 -5.57
CA LYS A 79 -26.59 0.84 -6.09
C LYS A 79 -27.44 1.44 -4.97
N LYS A 80 -27.47 0.83 -3.79
CA LYS A 80 -28.17 1.36 -2.62
C LYS A 80 -27.52 2.63 -2.07
N PHE A 81 -26.21 2.76 -2.28
CA PHE A 81 -25.46 3.95 -1.94
C PHE A 81 -25.55 4.92 -3.13
N LYS A 82 -26.19 6.07 -2.95
CA LYS A 82 -26.37 7.08 -4.01
C LYS A 82 -25.06 7.80 -4.41
N ILE A 83 -23.92 7.26 -4.00
CA ILE A 83 -22.59 7.84 -4.21
C ILE A 83 -21.81 6.92 -5.12
N GLN A 84 -21.28 7.45 -6.21
CA GLN A 84 -20.45 6.73 -7.17
C GLN A 84 -19.13 7.47 -7.37
N HIS A 85 -18.07 6.70 -7.64
CA HIS A 85 -16.76 7.24 -7.94
C HIS A 85 -16.38 6.93 -9.40
N ASN A 86 -15.78 7.91 -10.10
CA ASN A 86 -15.49 7.78 -11.54
C ASN A 86 -14.42 6.72 -11.85
N PHE A 87 -13.45 6.49 -10.94
CA PHE A 87 -12.28 5.65 -11.17
C PHE A 87 -12.17 4.47 -10.19
N SER A 88 -13.10 4.36 -9.26
CA SER A 88 -13.13 3.27 -8.29
C SER A 88 -14.52 2.66 -8.23
N PHE A 89 -14.60 1.35 -7.98
CA PHE A 89 -15.89 0.69 -7.81
C PHE A 89 -16.55 1.01 -6.45
N ILE A 90 -15.80 1.56 -5.50
CA ILE A 90 -16.26 1.92 -4.16
C ILE A 90 -15.75 3.29 -3.78
N CYS A 91 -16.58 4.12 -3.15
CA CYS A 91 -16.16 5.40 -2.58
C CYS A 91 -15.43 5.20 -1.23
N PRO A 92 -14.56 6.13 -0.82
CA PRO A 92 -13.75 6.00 0.39
C PRO A 92 -14.55 5.77 1.66
N GLU A 93 -15.75 6.32 1.74
CA GLU A 93 -16.65 6.31 2.91
C GLU A 93 -17.42 4.98 3.04
N ILE A 94 -17.51 4.22 1.96
CA ILE A 94 -18.34 3.00 1.96
C ILE A 94 -17.60 1.89 2.69
N CYS A 95 -18.22 1.43 3.76
CA CYS A 95 -17.77 0.28 4.54
C CYS A 95 -18.55 -0.96 4.12
N PRO A 96 -17.90 -2.00 3.56
CA PRO A 96 -18.54 -3.29 3.32
C PRO A 96 -19.06 -3.91 4.63
N PRO A 97 -20.14 -4.68 4.62
CA PRO A 97 -20.58 -5.41 5.82
C PRO A 97 -19.45 -6.28 6.39
N ASN A 98 -19.17 -6.15 7.68
CA ASN A 98 -18.07 -6.82 8.38
C ASN A 98 -16.66 -6.54 7.80
N GLY A 99 -16.52 -5.44 7.06
CA GLY A 99 -15.27 -4.99 6.48
C GLY A 99 -14.78 -3.66 7.05
N ASP A 100 -13.89 -3.00 6.32
CA ASP A 100 -13.43 -1.64 6.60
C ASP A 100 -13.60 -0.74 5.36
N SER A 101 -13.74 0.56 5.57
CA SER A 101 -13.72 1.56 4.51
C SER A 101 -12.28 1.90 4.12
N PHE A 102 -12.11 2.66 3.02
CA PHE A 102 -10.80 3.23 2.69
C PHE A 102 -10.34 4.26 3.74
N ILE A 103 -11.28 4.96 4.38
CA ILE A 103 -10.98 5.88 5.48
C ILE A 103 -10.39 5.12 6.67
N ASP A 104 -11.00 4.00 7.08
CA ASP A 104 -10.45 3.14 8.14
C ASP A 104 -9.05 2.61 7.80
N GLN A 105 -8.81 2.33 6.51
CA GLN A 105 -7.48 1.95 6.05
C GLN A 105 -6.48 3.11 6.16
N CYS A 106 -6.89 4.34 5.83
CA CYS A 106 -6.05 5.54 6.02
C CYS A 106 -5.68 5.71 7.49
N ASP A 107 -6.62 5.52 8.42
CA ASP A 107 -6.36 5.62 9.86
C ASP A 107 -5.33 4.59 10.35
N ARG A 108 -5.36 3.37 9.82
CA ARG A 108 -4.35 2.35 10.13
C ARG A 108 -2.97 2.74 9.60
N VAL A 109 -2.93 3.18 8.35
CA VAL A 109 -1.68 3.61 7.71
C VAL A 109 -1.09 4.83 8.41
N ALA A 110 -1.92 5.76 8.90
CA ALA A 110 -1.47 6.89 9.70
C ALA A 110 -0.76 6.45 10.98
N LYS A 111 -1.26 5.41 11.67
CA LYS A 111 -0.59 4.83 12.85
C LYS A 111 0.78 4.27 12.48
N PHE A 112 0.87 3.52 11.37
CA PHE A 112 2.14 3.01 10.88
C PHE A 112 3.13 4.13 10.59
N ILE A 113 2.72 5.17 9.84
CA ILE A 113 3.58 6.33 9.50
C ILE A 113 4.09 7.04 10.76
N ASN A 114 3.23 7.23 11.77
CA ASN A 114 3.58 7.90 13.02
C ASN A 114 4.55 7.08 13.88
N ASN A 115 4.48 5.76 13.79
CA ASN A 115 5.34 4.84 14.53
C ASN A 115 6.66 4.54 13.80
N LEU A 116 6.77 4.89 12.51
CA LEU A 116 8.01 4.71 11.76
C LEU A 116 9.12 5.61 12.30
N ASN A 117 10.14 4.97 12.87
CA ASN A 117 11.38 5.64 13.24
C ASN A 117 12.24 5.83 11.99
N PHE A 118 12.05 6.95 11.30
CA PHE A 118 12.94 7.39 10.20
C PHE A 118 14.31 7.91 10.71
N HIS A 119 14.65 7.67 11.98
CA HIS A 119 15.80 8.28 12.63
C HIS A 119 17.13 7.68 12.24
N ASP A 120 17.16 6.41 11.93
CA ASP A 120 18.40 5.70 11.68
C ASP A 120 18.59 5.50 10.18
N GLN A 121 19.21 6.50 9.58
CA GLN A 121 19.96 6.43 8.33
C GLN A 121 19.83 5.12 7.57
N GLY A 122 19.01 5.09 6.57
CA GLY A 122 18.90 3.92 5.72
C GLY A 122 17.63 3.97 4.90
N SER A 123 17.55 3.03 4.00
CA SER A 123 16.35 2.83 3.21
C SER A 123 15.41 1.87 3.89
N SER A 124 14.13 2.13 3.76
CA SER A 124 13.06 1.21 4.16
C SER A 124 12.29 0.78 2.92
N VAL A 125 11.90 -0.48 2.90
CA VAL A 125 11.00 -1.05 1.87
C VAL A 125 9.70 -1.40 2.54
N VAL A 126 8.58 -0.95 1.96
CA VAL A 126 7.26 -1.29 2.42
C VAL A 126 6.60 -2.18 1.36
N ILE A 127 6.32 -3.43 1.69
CA ILE A 127 5.62 -4.36 0.81
C ILE A 127 4.17 -4.46 1.27
N ALA A 128 3.30 -3.83 0.51
CA ALA A 128 1.91 -3.66 0.84
C ALA A 128 0.99 -3.87 -0.39
N HIS A 129 -0.11 -3.16 -0.45
CA HIS A 129 -1.18 -3.34 -1.42
C HIS A 129 -1.56 -2.00 -2.05
N SER A 130 -2.27 -2.03 -3.16
CA SER A 130 -2.66 -0.81 -3.88
C SER A 130 -3.45 0.17 -3.02
N GLY A 131 -4.42 -0.31 -2.23
CA GLY A 131 -5.17 0.53 -1.29
C GLY A 131 -4.27 1.12 -0.20
N THR A 132 -3.39 0.31 0.38
CA THR A 132 -2.42 0.76 1.40
C THR A 132 -1.48 1.83 0.85
N ILE A 133 -0.97 1.68 -0.39
CA ILE A 133 -0.10 2.67 -1.04
C ILE A 133 -0.87 3.97 -1.30
N ARG A 134 -2.11 3.89 -1.78
CA ARG A 134 -2.98 5.06 -1.97
C ARG A 134 -3.26 5.79 -0.66
N ALA A 135 -3.53 5.06 0.42
CA ALA A 135 -3.71 5.63 1.76
C ALA A 135 -2.43 6.33 2.23
N PHE A 136 -1.27 5.71 2.02
CA PHE A 136 0.02 6.32 2.33
C PHE A 136 0.23 7.64 1.58
N LEU A 137 -0.01 7.64 0.25
CA LEU A 137 0.10 8.84 -0.58
C LEU A 137 -0.89 9.93 -0.18
N SER A 138 -2.14 9.57 0.14
CA SER A 138 -3.14 10.50 0.64
C SER A 138 -2.65 11.26 1.87
N LEU A 139 -2.09 10.52 2.83
CA LEU A 139 -1.64 11.08 4.11
C LEU A 139 -0.38 11.93 3.98
N ILE A 140 0.64 11.47 3.25
CA ILE A 140 1.93 12.19 3.18
C ILE A 140 1.90 13.41 2.27
N LEU A 141 0.99 13.44 1.28
CA LEU A 141 0.84 14.53 0.32
C LEU A 141 -0.38 15.42 0.62
N ASP A 142 -1.14 15.10 1.67
CA ASP A 142 -2.39 15.79 2.04
C ASP A 142 -3.39 15.86 0.88
N ILE A 143 -3.58 14.70 0.22
CA ILE A 143 -4.50 14.57 -0.92
C ILE A 143 -5.84 14.03 -0.42
N ASP A 144 -6.93 14.62 -0.87
CA ASP A 144 -8.28 14.13 -0.64
C ASP A 144 -8.42 12.63 -0.97
N HIS A 145 -9.13 11.88 -0.14
CA HIS A 145 -9.27 10.43 -0.27
C HIS A 145 -9.90 10.01 -1.60
N ASN A 146 -10.87 10.77 -2.13
CA ASN A 146 -11.46 10.49 -3.44
C ASN A 146 -10.45 10.67 -4.57
N LYS A 147 -9.54 11.63 -4.46
CA LYS A 147 -8.45 11.79 -5.42
C LYS A 147 -7.40 10.69 -5.27
N ALA A 148 -7.09 10.30 -4.04
CA ALA A 148 -6.10 9.26 -3.78
C ALA A 148 -6.51 7.89 -4.34
N ILE A 149 -7.78 7.48 -4.24
CA ILE A 149 -8.24 6.21 -4.81
C ILE A 149 -8.25 6.20 -6.34
N SER A 150 -8.15 7.35 -7.00
CA SER A 150 -7.98 7.46 -8.46
C SER A 150 -6.57 7.17 -8.94
N ILE A 151 -5.58 7.12 -8.04
CA ILE A 151 -4.19 6.84 -8.39
C ILE A 151 -4.05 5.37 -8.78
N GLU A 152 -3.52 5.12 -9.98
CA GLU A 152 -3.24 3.75 -10.41
C GLU A 152 -2.00 3.21 -9.73
N ILE A 153 -2.10 2.00 -9.16
CA ILE A 153 -1.00 1.27 -8.55
C ILE A 153 -1.03 -0.16 -9.07
N SER A 154 -0.07 -0.49 -9.89
CA SER A 154 0.10 -1.80 -10.52
C SER A 154 0.78 -2.81 -9.60
N HIS A 155 0.59 -4.10 -9.86
CA HIS A 155 1.30 -5.15 -9.14
C HIS A 155 2.82 -5.04 -9.40
N LEU A 156 3.61 -5.22 -8.33
CA LEU A 156 5.08 -5.15 -8.36
C LEU A 156 5.63 -3.81 -8.87
N SER A 157 4.81 -2.76 -8.90
CA SER A 157 5.31 -1.40 -9.15
C SER A 157 6.02 -0.82 -7.92
N VAL A 158 6.92 0.13 -8.17
CA VAL A 158 7.67 0.83 -7.13
C VAL A 158 7.19 2.27 -7.03
N THR A 159 6.86 2.69 -5.81
CA THR A 159 6.61 4.09 -5.45
C THR A 159 7.73 4.52 -4.52
N SER A 160 8.48 5.55 -4.89
CA SER A 160 9.66 6.02 -4.16
C SER A 160 9.39 7.35 -3.48
N ILE A 161 9.70 7.44 -2.21
CA ILE A 161 9.46 8.61 -1.37
C ILE A 161 10.73 8.93 -0.60
N GLU A 162 11.16 10.18 -0.68
CA GLU A 162 12.20 10.72 0.18
C GLU A 162 11.57 11.31 1.44
N VAL A 163 12.18 11.03 2.59
CA VAL A 163 11.69 11.48 3.89
C VAL A 163 12.76 12.33 4.58
N LEU A 164 12.45 13.57 4.87
CA LEU A 164 13.33 14.43 5.65
C LEU A 164 13.25 14.08 7.13
N LYS A 165 14.38 14.21 7.83
CA LYS A 165 14.40 14.13 9.29
C LYS A 165 13.53 15.22 9.89
N LYS A 166 12.85 14.93 10.99
CA LYS A 166 11.89 15.85 11.62
C LYS A 166 12.52 17.21 12.00
N GLU A 167 13.75 17.17 12.48
CA GLU A 167 14.52 18.38 12.82
C GLU A 167 14.86 19.26 11.62
N ASN A 168 14.84 18.69 10.40
CA ASN A 168 15.12 19.42 9.15
C ASN A 168 13.85 20.00 8.51
N CYS A 169 12.65 19.70 9.05
CA CYS A 169 11.37 20.19 8.53
C CYS A 169 11.01 21.58 9.09
N LYS A 170 11.88 22.57 8.88
CA LYS A 170 11.68 23.94 9.38
C LYS A 170 10.96 24.85 8.39
N ASN A 171 10.88 24.42 7.14
CA ASN A 171 10.34 25.23 6.04
C ASN A 171 9.04 24.64 5.50
N LYS A 172 8.37 25.41 4.62
CA LYS A 172 7.18 24.95 3.88
C LYS A 172 7.52 23.72 3.01
N GLY A 173 6.51 22.93 2.64
CA GLY A 173 6.64 21.76 1.75
C GLY A 173 6.60 20.43 2.49
N GLY A 174 6.60 20.45 3.82
CA GLY A 174 6.44 19.24 4.61
C GLY A 174 7.68 18.34 4.64
N ARG A 175 7.48 17.10 5.04
CA ARG A 175 8.52 16.12 5.36
C ARG A 175 8.79 15.14 4.21
N TYR A 176 7.86 15.02 3.28
CA TYR A 176 7.85 13.96 2.27
C TYR A 176 7.99 14.54 0.87
N ARG A 177 8.85 13.92 0.06
CA ARG A 177 8.97 14.20 -1.37
C ARG A 177 8.67 12.93 -2.15
N LEU A 178 7.65 12.95 -2.98
CA LEU A 178 7.39 11.88 -3.94
C LEU A 178 8.40 11.97 -5.09
N LEU A 179 9.21 10.93 -5.26
CA LEU A 179 10.22 10.83 -6.32
C LEU A 179 9.66 10.14 -7.57
N SER A 180 8.92 9.06 -7.36
CA SER A 180 8.24 8.34 -8.43
C SER A 180 7.01 7.62 -7.89
N ILE A 181 6.04 7.37 -8.76
CA ILE A 181 4.81 6.64 -8.44
C ILE A 181 4.55 5.59 -9.52
N ASN A 182 4.10 4.41 -9.07
CA ASN A 182 3.68 3.33 -9.97
C ASN A 182 4.73 2.98 -11.05
N ASN A 183 6.02 3.10 -10.72
CA ASN A 183 7.08 2.76 -11.65
C ASN A 183 7.09 1.25 -11.89
N GLN A 184 6.75 0.86 -13.12
CA GLN A 184 6.75 -0.54 -13.53
C GLN A 184 8.19 -0.94 -13.87
N VAL A 185 8.69 -1.93 -13.16
CA VAL A 185 10.07 -2.43 -13.26
C VAL A 185 10.17 -3.78 -14.00
N ILE A 186 9.12 -4.09 -14.77
CA ILE A 186 8.95 -5.33 -15.52
C ILE A 186 9.05 -5.05 -17.00
#